data_d789658dbf294f58ca11096d1131cc31
#
_entry.id   d789658dbf294f58ca11096d1131cc31
#
_cell.length_a   1.000
_cell.length_b   1.000
_cell.length_c   1.000
_cell.angle_alpha   90.00
_cell.angle_beta   90.00
_cell.angle_gamma   90.00
#
_symmetry.space_group_name_H-M   'P 1'
#
loop_
_entity.id
_entity.type
_entity.pdbx_description
1 polymer ?
#
loop_
_entity_poly.entity_id
_entity_poly.type
_entity_poly.pdbx_seq_one_letter_code
_entity_poly.pdbx_strand_id
1 'polypeptide(L)'
;MKKVLICLLLIFVGCTNLKQDKRDNKNEKYYTSGKLFSKENIIDNKYQGQQFVYYENGNKLSEINYEDGKESSAKIYYEDGKILMNMENKLKTTLYYKNGKQIFVMDNVNVALFNEDGSEAFSVSPDGIKLKGEPAKKSLLDIFNNKEKILMTALTYILTNDIVVAEYKNGQKSVELKGLLVKAYYENGKTMLQISGNLDRSVLIKMYYENGNLMLEESRTKSQGNSRKIYDKSGKLMEDIKISKDGYVEKK
;
A
#
# COMPACT_ATOMS: atom_id res chain seq x y z
N MET A 1 15.45 -12.41 13.17
CA MET A 1 14.77 -12.80 11.94
C MET A 1 13.24 -12.66 11.96
N LYS A 2 12.54 -12.71 13.11
CA LYS A 2 11.08 -12.45 13.26
C LYS A 2 10.61 -11.02 12.86
N LYS A 3 11.52 -10.12 12.50
CA LYS A 3 11.30 -8.68 12.46
C LYS A 3 11.16 -8.07 11.04
N VAL A 4 11.55 -8.78 10.00
CA VAL A 4 11.55 -8.28 8.60
C VAL A 4 10.16 -8.43 7.96
N LEU A 5 9.44 -9.47 8.35
CA LEU A 5 8.10 -9.73 7.87
C LEU A 5 7.07 -8.67 8.25
N ILE A 6 7.26 -8.16 9.46
CA ILE A 6 6.44 -7.09 10.00
C ILE A 6 6.54 -5.82 9.13
N CYS A 7 7.62 -5.60 8.36
CA CYS A 7 7.75 -4.41 7.52
C CYS A 7 6.82 -4.38 6.30
N LEU A 8 6.53 -5.52 5.69
CA LEU A 8 5.52 -5.59 4.60
C LEU A 8 4.08 -5.60 5.14
N LEU A 9 3.87 -6.13 6.36
CA LEU A 9 2.58 -6.11 7.06
C LEU A 9 2.33 -4.78 7.81
N LEU A 10 3.40 -4.07 8.24
CA LEU A 10 3.30 -2.80 8.97
C LEU A 10 2.98 -1.59 8.09
N ILE A 11 2.73 -1.80 6.81
CA ILE A 11 2.24 -0.71 5.93
C ILE A 11 0.99 -0.04 6.53
N PHE A 12 0.33 -0.69 7.52
CA PHE A 12 -0.98 -0.24 8.00
C PHE A 12 -1.24 -0.32 9.52
N VAL A 13 -0.22 -0.40 10.38
CA VAL A 13 -0.46 -0.46 11.84
C VAL A 13 -0.12 0.87 12.52
N GLY A 14 -1.13 1.64 12.85
CA GLY A 14 -1.05 2.85 13.69
C GLY A 14 -1.22 2.56 15.18
N CYS A 15 -0.57 3.34 16.05
CA CYS A 15 -0.46 3.16 17.49
C CYS A 15 -1.49 3.95 18.31
N THR A 16 -1.61 3.59 19.60
CA THR A 16 -2.69 3.82 20.55
C THR A 16 -2.60 5.07 21.43
N ASN A 17 -3.77 5.61 21.77
CA ASN A 17 -4.29 6.35 22.96
C ASN A 17 -3.59 7.57 23.58
N LEU A 18 -4.35 8.68 23.72
CA LEU A 18 -4.68 9.40 24.96
C LEU A 18 -5.68 10.57 24.75
N LYS A 19 -6.29 11.07 25.86
CA LYS A 19 -7.53 11.80 26.06
C LYS A 19 -7.69 13.19 25.39
N GLN A 20 -8.79 13.50 25.11
CA GLN A 20 -9.92 14.25 24.58
C GLN A 20 -9.99 15.75 24.91
N ASP A 21 -10.12 16.59 23.87
CA ASP A 21 -10.84 17.86 23.88
C ASP A 21 -11.62 18.03 22.55
N LYS A 22 -12.94 18.31 22.63
CA LYS A 22 -13.85 18.18 21.49
C LYS A 22 -13.85 19.42 20.61
N ARG A 23 -13.47 19.27 19.34
CA ARG A 23 -13.92 20.15 18.24
C ARG A 23 -14.15 19.34 16.98
N ASP A 24 -15.41 19.27 16.50
CA ASP A 24 -15.76 18.74 15.18
C ASP A 24 -15.18 19.66 14.09
N ASN A 25 -14.10 19.26 13.46
CA ASN A 25 -13.53 19.96 12.32
C ASN A 25 -13.69 19.11 11.07
N LYS A 26 -14.76 19.32 10.30
CA LYS A 26 -14.84 18.87 8.92
C LYS A 26 -13.91 19.76 8.09
N ASN A 27 -12.74 19.25 7.73
CA ASN A 27 -11.80 19.96 6.88
C ASN A 27 -11.98 19.52 5.43
N GLU A 28 -12.32 20.46 4.57
CA GLU A 28 -12.34 20.29 3.13
C GLU A 28 -11.27 21.17 2.50
N LYS A 29 -10.51 20.63 1.56
CA LYS A 29 -9.52 21.35 0.77
C LYS A 29 -9.88 21.27 -0.69
N TYR A 30 -9.45 22.25 -1.45
CA TYR A 30 -9.81 22.38 -2.85
C TYR A 30 -8.57 22.59 -3.71
N TYR A 31 -8.64 22.11 -4.92
CA TYR A 31 -7.71 22.45 -5.98
C TYR A 31 -7.83 23.96 -6.34
N THR A 32 -6.83 24.48 -7.05
CA THR A 32 -6.90 25.86 -7.58
C THR A 32 -8.06 26.06 -8.58
N SER A 33 -8.54 25.00 -9.20
CA SER A 33 -9.74 24.98 -10.05
C SER A 33 -11.05 25.06 -9.28
N GLY A 34 -11.03 25.08 -7.93
CA GLY A 34 -12.22 25.09 -7.09
C GLY A 34 -12.86 23.71 -6.88
N LYS A 35 -12.30 22.64 -7.47
CA LYS A 35 -12.78 21.27 -7.24
C LYS A 35 -12.29 20.72 -5.92
N LEU A 36 -13.09 19.86 -5.27
CA LEU A 36 -12.74 19.25 -4.00
C LEU A 36 -11.50 18.37 -4.15
N PHE A 37 -10.48 18.60 -3.30
CA PHE A 37 -9.27 17.81 -3.21
C PHE A 37 -9.35 16.78 -2.09
N SER A 38 -9.70 17.20 -0.86
CA SER A 38 -9.83 16.28 0.26
C SER A 38 -11.01 16.63 1.16
N LYS A 39 -11.57 15.61 1.78
CA LYS A 39 -12.58 15.71 2.82
C LYS A 39 -12.14 14.84 3.99
N GLU A 40 -11.87 15.49 5.10
CA GLU A 40 -11.33 14.87 6.29
C GLU A 40 -12.31 15.00 7.45
N ASN A 41 -12.28 14.03 8.34
CA ASN A 41 -12.98 14.11 9.62
C ASN A 41 -11.93 13.95 10.73
N ILE A 42 -11.69 15.02 11.48
CA ILE A 42 -10.73 15.08 12.57
C ILE A 42 -11.49 15.44 13.84
N ILE A 43 -11.43 14.55 14.82
CA ILE A 43 -11.97 14.73 16.16
C ILE A 43 -10.82 14.59 17.15
N ASP A 44 -10.66 15.54 18.07
CA ASP A 44 -9.60 15.55 19.07
C ASP A 44 -8.18 15.40 18.45
N ASN A 45 -7.93 16.09 17.33
CA ASN A 45 -6.70 16.01 16.54
C ASN A 45 -6.37 14.60 16.01
N LYS A 46 -7.35 13.71 15.90
CA LYS A 46 -7.21 12.37 15.32
C LYS A 46 -8.17 12.20 14.17
N TYR A 47 -7.75 11.43 13.15
CA TYR A 47 -8.67 11.00 12.10
C TYR A 47 -9.73 10.06 12.68
N GLN A 48 -11.01 10.29 12.30
CA GLN A 48 -12.16 9.46 12.68
C GLN A 48 -13.06 9.22 11.46
N GLY A 49 -13.54 7.96 11.33
CA GLY A 49 -14.41 7.59 10.22
C GLY A 49 -13.73 7.74 8.86
N GLN A 50 -14.51 8.06 7.84
CA GLN A 50 -14.06 8.10 6.46
C GLN A 50 -13.32 9.38 6.12
N GLN A 51 -12.16 9.23 5.47
CA GLN A 51 -11.37 10.29 4.86
C GLN A 51 -11.33 10.07 3.36
N PHE A 52 -11.46 11.14 2.59
CA PHE A 52 -11.47 11.07 1.14
C PHE A 52 -10.42 12.01 0.54
N VAL A 53 -9.74 11.55 -0.48
CA VAL A 53 -8.96 12.38 -1.39
C VAL A 53 -9.49 12.14 -2.80
N TYR A 54 -9.54 13.18 -3.61
CA TYR A 54 -10.09 13.17 -4.96
C TYR A 54 -9.04 13.57 -5.98
N TYR A 55 -9.12 13.01 -7.15
CA TYR A 55 -8.47 13.54 -8.35
C TYR A 55 -9.16 14.84 -8.79
N GLU A 56 -8.47 15.65 -9.56
CA GLU A 56 -9.04 16.91 -10.08
C GLU A 56 -10.20 16.71 -11.06
N ASN A 57 -10.35 15.50 -11.65
CA ASN A 57 -11.51 15.14 -12.45
C ASN A 57 -12.77 14.82 -11.60
N GLY A 58 -12.64 14.80 -10.25
CA GLY A 58 -13.71 14.52 -9.29
C GLY A 58 -13.84 13.05 -8.88
N ASN A 59 -13.14 12.14 -9.51
CA ASN A 59 -13.10 10.74 -9.08
C ASN A 59 -12.32 10.60 -7.77
N LYS A 60 -12.69 9.63 -6.92
CA LYS A 60 -11.92 9.34 -5.72
C LYS A 60 -10.50 8.87 -6.08
N LEU A 61 -9.50 9.40 -5.37
CA LEU A 61 -8.15 8.88 -5.36
C LEU A 61 -8.01 7.86 -4.22
N SER A 62 -8.49 8.22 -3.02
CA SER A 62 -8.48 7.31 -1.86
C SER A 62 -9.71 7.49 -0.98
N GLU A 63 -10.04 6.39 -0.31
CA GLU A 63 -11.04 6.30 0.74
C GLU A 63 -10.42 5.49 1.88
N ILE A 64 -10.19 6.12 3.03
CA ILE A 64 -9.53 5.50 4.18
C ILE A 64 -10.46 5.62 5.38
N ASN A 65 -10.66 4.51 6.07
CA ASN A 65 -11.47 4.47 7.29
C ASN A 65 -10.56 4.44 8.51
N TYR A 66 -10.86 5.29 9.48
CA TYR A 66 -10.13 5.40 10.73
C TYR A 66 -11.02 5.11 11.93
N GLU A 67 -10.47 4.41 12.89
CA GLU A 67 -11.05 4.18 14.22
C GLU A 67 -10.01 4.60 15.26
N ASP A 68 -10.32 5.63 16.04
CA ASP A 68 -9.42 6.21 17.05
C ASP A 68 -8.02 6.54 16.50
N GLY A 69 -7.96 7.26 15.38
CA GLY A 69 -6.73 7.67 14.70
C GLY A 69 -5.97 6.54 13.99
N LYS A 70 -6.52 5.31 13.95
CA LYS A 70 -5.91 4.16 13.28
C LYS A 70 -6.66 3.79 12.02
N GLU A 71 -5.93 3.53 10.96
CA GLU A 71 -6.51 3.00 9.73
C GLU A 71 -7.13 1.62 10.00
N SER A 72 -8.40 1.43 9.64
CA SER A 72 -9.10 0.15 9.71
C SER A 72 -9.25 -0.49 8.33
N SER A 73 -9.52 0.31 7.29
CA SER A 73 -9.57 -0.13 5.90
C SER A 73 -9.16 1.00 4.97
N ALA A 74 -8.73 0.67 3.74
CA ALA A 74 -8.39 1.64 2.72
C ALA A 74 -8.73 1.13 1.32
N LYS A 75 -9.18 2.05 0.45
CA LYS A 75 -9.27 1.84 -0.99
C LYS A 75 -8.53 2.95 -1.70
N ILE A 76 -7.78 2.59 -2.73
CA ILE A 76 -7.13 3.50 -3.66
C ILE A 76 -7.67 3.20 -5.05
N TYR A 77 -7.86 4.23 -5.83
CA TYR A 77 -8.47 4.14 -7.14
C TYR A 77 -7.52 4.66 -8.22
N TYR A 78 -7.65 4.14 -9.41
CA TYR A 78 -7.14 4.75 -10.62
C TYR A 78 -7.89 6.06 -10.93
N GLU A 79 -7.30 6.91 -11.78
CA GLU A 79 -7.92 8.20 -12.16
C GLU A 79 -9.26 8.02 -12.93
N ASP A 80 -9.50 6.83 -13.52
CA ASP A 80 -10.77 6.45 -14.15
C ASP A 80 -11.84 5.95 -13.17
N GLY A 81 -11.54 5.92 -11.86
CA GLY A 81 -12.44 5.51 -10.78
C GLY A 81 -12.45 4.01 -10.50
N LYS A 82 -11.71 3.19 -11.24
CA LYS A 82 -11.56 1.76 -10.94
C LYS A 82 -10.68 1.54 -9.73
N ILE A 83 -10.93 0.46 -8.98
CA ILE A 83 -10.12 0.13 -7.80
C ILE A 83 -8.70 -0.28 -8.25
N LEU A 84 -7.69 0.38 -7.67
CA LEU A 84 -6.29 -0.01 -7.77
C LEU A 84 -5.90 -0.90 -6.59
N MET A 85 -6.29 -0.52 -5.37
CA MET A 85 -5.96 -1.25 -4.15
C MET A 85 -7.16 -1.31 -3.21
N ASN A 86 -7.36 -2.46 -2.59
CA ASN A 86 -8.30 -2.65 -1.50
C ASN A 86 -7.57 -3.30 -0.32
N MET A 87 -7.65 -2.66 0.83
CA MET A 87 -7.16 -3.18 2.11
C MET A 87 -8.35 -3.40 3.04
N GLU A 88 -8.52 -4.65 3.47
CA GLU A 88 -9.60 -5.08 4.35
C GLU A 88 -9.06 -5.44 5.73
N ASN A 89 -9.56 -4.80 6.77
CA ASN A 89 -9.30 -5.16 8.16
C ASN A 89 -7.82 -5.35 8.52
N LYS A 90 -6.90 -4.60 7.86
CA LYS A 90 -5.43 -4.70 8.02
C LYS A 90 -4.82 -6.09 7.73
N LEU A 91 -5.62 -7.05 7.32
CA LEU A 91 -5.23 -8.45 7.19
C LEU A 91 -5.11 -8.90 5.73
N LYS A 92 -5.80 -8.20 4.84
CA LYS A 92 -5.83 -8.54 3.42
C LYS A 92 -5.64 -7.31 2.58
N THR A 93 -4.67 -7.36 1.67
CA THR A 93 -4.41 -6.32 0.67
C THR A 93 -4.46 -6.94 -0.71
N THR A 94 -5.23 -6.34 -1.60
CA THR A 94 -5.34 -6.75 -2.99
C THR A 94 -5.08 -5.55 -3.90
N LEU A 95 -4.19 -5.72 -4.88
CA LEU A 95 -3.95 -4.78 -5.98
C LEU A 95 -4.62 -5.31 -7.24
N TYR A 96 -5.14 -4.42 -8.06
CA TYR A 96 -5.89 -4.77 -9.27
C TYR A 96 -5.34 -4.06 -10.51
N TYR A 97 -5.38 -4.75 -11.63
CA TYR A 97 -5.26 -4.16 -12.97
C TYR A 97 -6.49 -3.28 -13.29
N LYS A 98 -6.36 -2.37 -14.26
CA LYS A 98 -7.51 -1.58 -14.75
C LYS A 98 -8.67 -2.42 -15.30
N ASN A 99 -8.41 -3.66 -15.72
CA ASN A 99 -9.44 -4.61 -16.15
C ASN A 99 -10.15 -5.33 -14.98
N GLY A 100 -9.80 -5.03 -13.72
CA GLY A 100 -10.38 -5.59 -12.51
C GLY A 100 -9.79 -6.93 -12.05
N LYS A 101 -8.85 -7.53 -12.81
CA LYS A 101 -8.12 -8.72 -12.36
C LYS A 101 -7.08 -8.36 -11.30
N GLN A 102 -6.77 -9.32 -10.45
CA GLN A 102 -5.78 -9.13 -9.39
C GLN A 102 -4.36 -9.06 -9.96
N ILE A 103 -3.55 -8.15 -9.43
CA ILE A 103 -2.10 -8.08 -9.63
C ILE A 103 -1.40 -8.80 -8.48
N PHE A 104 -1.83 -8.48 -7.26
CA PHE A 104 -1.19 -8.93 -6.02
C PHE A 104 -2.26 -9.18 -4.98
N VAL A 105 -2.12 -10.27 -4.25
CA VAL A 105 -2.93 -10.59 -3.07
C VAL A 105 -1.98 -10.94 -1.94
N MET A 106 -2.22 -10.34 -0.80
CA MET A 106 -1.58 -10.71 0.46
C MET A 106 -2.66 -10.82 1.53
N ASP A 107 -2.70 -11.95 2.21
CA ASP A 107 -3.48 -12.17 3.42
C ASP A 107 -2.62 -12.82 4.51
N ASN A 108 -3.23 -13.29 5.59
CA ASN A 108 -2.51 -13.89 6.72
C ASN A 108 -1.71 -15.14 6.37
N VAL A 109 -2.03 -15.81 5.27
CA VAL A 109 -1.52 -17.14 4.93
C VAL A 109 -1.03 -17.26 3.49
N ASN A 110 -1.34 -16.29 2.63
CA ASN A 110 -1.00 -16.34 1.21
C ASN A 110 -0.37 -15.02 0.74
N VAL A 111 0.60 -15.14 -0.15
CA VAL A 111 1.10 -14.05 -0.98
C VAL A 111 1.08 -14.54 -2.41
N ALA A 112 0.43 -13.83 -3.31
CA ALA A 112 0.37 -14.21 -4.72
C ALA A 112 0.50 -13.00 -5.64
N LEU A 113 1.14 -13.23 -6.79
CA LEU A 113 1.28 -12.32 -7.92
C LEU A 113 0.68 -12.93 -9.17
N PHE A 114 -0.06 -12.14 -9.92
CA PHE A 114 -0.73 -12.57 -11.14
C PHE A 114 -0.35 -11.67 -12.31
N ASN A 115 -0.25 -12.25 -13.48
CA ASN A 115 -0.16 -11.54 -14.75
C ASN A 115 -1.54 -10.95 -15.12
N GLU A 116 -1.58 -10.01 -16.04
CA GLU A 116 -2.84 -9.37 -16.47
C GLU A 116 -3.83 -10.35 -17.11
N ASP A 117 -3.38 -11.45 -17.67
CA ASP A 117 -4.26 -12.51 -18.19
C ASP A 117 -4.94 -13.32 -17.07
N GLY A 118 -4.46 -13.15 -15.82
CA GLY A 118 -4.92 -13.85 -14.63
C GLY A 118 -4.13 -15.10 -14.30
N SER A 119 -3.10 -15.44 -15.08
CA SER A 119 -2.19 -16.54 -14.76
C SER A 119 -1.33 -16.18 -13.54
N GLU A 120 -1.06 -17.16 -12.68
CA GLU A 120 -0.22 -16.99 -11.51
C GLU A 120 1.25 -16.87 -11.92
N ALA A 121 1.91 -15.77 -11.56
CA ALA A 121 3.34 -15.55 -11.78
C ALA A 121 4.17 -16.08 -10.59
N PHE A 122 3.62 -15.96 -9.38
CA PHE A 122 4.27 -16.36 -8.14
C PHE A 122 3.24 -16.53 -7.04
N SER A 123 3.39 -17.54 -6.21
CA SER A 123 2.65 -17.60 -4.95
C SER A 123 3.42 -18.32 -3.85
N VAL A 124 3.07 -17.97 -2.62
CA VAL A 124 3.45 -18.66 -1.40
C VAL A 124 2.21 -18.88 -0.56
N SER A 125 1.97 -20.12 -0.20
CA SER A 125 0.85 -20.57 0.61
C SER A 125 1.27 -21.68 1.56
N PRO A 126 0.40 -22.19 2.44
CA PRO A 126 0.66 -23.39 3.22
C PRO A 126 1.07 -24.61 2.37
N ASP A 127 0.66 -24.65 1.11
CA ASP A 127 0.91 -25.77 0.19
C ASP A 127 2.27 -25.69 -0.51
N GLY A 128 2.94 -24.54 -0.48
CA GLY A 128 4.25 -24.37 -1.11
C GLY A 128 4.49 -23.04 -1.80
N ILE A 129 5.64 -22.97 -2.46
CA ILE A 129 6.04 -21.87 -3.34
C ILE A 129 5.82 -22.32 -4.77
N LYS A 130 5.10 -21.50 -5.55
CA LYS A 130 4.93 -21.70 -6.99
C LYS A 130 5.57 -20.53 -7.76
N LEU A 131 6.19 -20.85 -8.87
CA LEU A 131 6.73 -19.91 -9.85
C LEU A 131 6.08 -20.20 -11.20
N LYS A 132 6.02 -19.20 -12.07
CA LYS A 132 5.46 -19.29 -13.43
C LYS A 132 5.92 -20.59 -14.14
N GLY A 133 4.97 -21.50 -14.41
CA GLY A 133 5.23 -22.76 -15.13
C GLY A 133 5.91 -23.89 -14.35
N GLU A 134 6.26 -23.68 -13.08
CA GLU A 134 6.90 -24.70 -12.24
C GLU A 134 5.92 -25.28 -11.22
N PRO A 135 5.98 -26.61 -10.95
CA PRO A 135 5.23 -27.18 -9.85
C PRO A 135 5.71 -26.65 -8.50
N ALA A 136 4.84 -26.64 -7.50
CA ALA A 136 5.18 -26.18 -6.16
C ALA A 136 6.42 -26.92 -5.61
N LYS A 137 7.47 -26.18 -5.28
CA LYS A 137 8.66 -26.74 -4.63
C LYS A 137 8.36 -26.98 -3.14
N LYS A 138 7.94 -28.20 -2.82
CA LYS A 138 7.60 -28.64 -1.46
C LYS A 138 8.78 -28.62 -0.49
N SER A 139 10.01 -28.73 -1.00
CA SER A 139 11.24 -28.95 -0.19
C SER A 139 11.64 -27.82 0.76
N LEU A 140 11.12 -26.60 0.58
CA LEU A 140 11.39 -25.48 1.51
C LEU A 140 10.35 -25.41 2.63
N LEU A 141 9.17 -26.01 2.48
CA LEU A 141 8.10 -25.98 3.46
C LEU A 141 8.20 -27.05 4.53
N ASP A 142 8.81 -28.19 4.22
CA ASP A 142 9.07 -29.26 5.19
C ASP A 142 10.00 -28.82 6.33
N ILE A 143 10.75 -27.73 6.12
CA ILE A 143 11.61 -27.11 7.14
C ILE A 143 10.77 -26.27 8.12
N PHE A 144 9.51 -25.92 7.81
CA PHE A 144 8.77 -24.89 8.51
C PHE A 144 7.32 -25.27 8.86
N ASN A 145 7.09 -25.69 10.07
CA ASN A 145 5.80 -26.18 10.60
C ASN A 145 4.86 -25.10 11.16
N ASN A 146 4.88 -23.81 10.72
CA ASN A 146 4.10 -22.73 11.33
C ASN A 146 3.74 -21.60 10.36
N LYS A 147 2.54 -21.00 10.51
CA LYS A 147 2.01 -19.88 9.68
C LYS A 147 2.96 -18.66 9.58
N GLU A 148 3.67 -18.33 10.67
CA GLU A 148 4.70 -17.26 10.66
C GLU A 148 5.87 -17.56 9.71
N LYS A 149 6.05 -18.81 9.34
CA LYS A 149 7.16 -19.30 8.54
C LYS A 149 6.89 -19.19 7.03
N ILE A 150 5.63 -19.25 6.57
CA ILE A 150 5.26 -19.16 5.15
C ILE A 150 5.66 -17.80 4.60
N LEU A 151 5.32 -16.76 5.32
CA LEU A 151 5.65 -15.40 4.95
C LEU A 151 7.17 -15.13 5.08
N MET A 152 7.86 -15.76 6.06
CA MET A 152 9.34 -15.72 6.15
C MET A 152 10.00 -16.47 4.99
N THR A 153 9.40 -17.56 4.54
CA THR A 153 9.87 -18.32 3.38
C THR A 153 9.71 -17.52 2.08
N ALA A 154 8.55 -16.86 1.90
CA ALA A 154 8.34 -15.94 0.78
C ALA A 154 9.37 -14.82 0.77
N LEU A 155 9.59 -14.17 1.91
CA LEU A 155 10.59 -13.11 2.03
C LEU A 155 12.00 -13.63 1.82
N THR A 156 12.35 -14.78 2.38
CA THR A 156 13.66 -15.38 2.16
C THR A 156 13.85 -15.71 0.69
N TYR A 157 12.83 -16.26 0.04
CA TYR A 157 12.88 -16.54 -1.40
C TYR A 157 13.05 -15.26 -2.22
N ILE A 158 12.26 -14.22 -1.95
CA ILE A 158 12.35 -12.91 -2.62
C ILE A 158 13.69 -12.22 -2.33
N LEU A 159 14.25 -12.40 -1.13
CA LEU A 159 15.54 -11.82 -0.73
C LEU A 159 16.74 -12.56 -1.34
N THR A 160 16.60 -13.85 -1.62
CA THR A 160 17.71 -14.71 -2.13
C THR A 160 17.68 -14.90 -3.64
N ASN A 161 16.55 -14.64 -4.30
CA ASN A 161 16.40 -14.73 -5.75
C ASN A 161 16.31 -13.33 -6.37
N ASP A 162 16.86 -13.18 -7.57
CA ASP A 162 17.14 -11.85 -8.11
C ASP A 162 15.92 -10.99 -8.32
N ILE A 163 14.84 -11.46 -8.92
CA ILE A 163 13.64 -10.64 -9.18
C ILE A 163 12.44 -11.56 -9.44
N VAL A 164 11.29 -11.26 -8.82
CA VAL A 164 9.99 -11.83 -9.17
C VAL A 164 9.20 -10.78 -9.94
N VAL A 165 8.69 -11.14 -11.11
CA VAL A 165 7.99 -10.22 -12.01
C VAL A 165 6.62 -10.78 -12.38
N ALA A 166 5.58 -9.92 -12.36
CA ALA A 166 4.34 -10.11 -13.07
C ALA A 166 4.29 -9.19 -14.30
N GLU A 167 3.51 -9.54 -15.29
CA GLU A 167 3.51 -8.87 -16.59
C GLU A 167 2.10 -8.47 -17.04
N TYR A 168 2.03 -7.39 -17.81
CA TYR A 168 0.90 -7.04 -18.63
C TYR A 168 0.82 -7.97 -19.86
N LYS A 169 -0.35 -8.02 -20.52
CA LYS A 169 -0.53 -8.80 -21.75
C LYS A 169 0.41 -8.42 -22.87
N ASN A 170 0.88 -7.16 -22.88
CA ASN A 170 1.85 -6.67 -23.84
C ASN A 170 3.31 -7.05 -23.52
N GLY A 171 3.54 -7.84 -22.45
CA GLY A 171 4.85 -8.29 -22.00
C GLY A 171 5.64 -7.27 -21.16
N GLN A 172 5.08 -6.09 -20.89
CA GLN A 172 5.70 -5.13 -19.99
C GLN A 172 5.51 -5.56 -18.53
N LYS A 173 6.49 -5.22 -17.69
CA LYS A 173 6.40 -5.46 -16.25
C LYS A 173 5.21 -4.72 -15.65
N SER A 174 4.39 -5.42 -14.88
CA SER A 174 3.32 -4.81 -14.07
C SER A 174 3.72 -4.67 -12.61
N VAL A 175 4.46 -5.67 -12.07
CA VAL A 175 5.04 -5.63 -10.71
C VAL A 175 6.42 -6.26 -10.73
N GLU A 176 7.30 -5.71 -9.93
CA GLU A 176 8.64 -6.22 -9.65
C GLU A 176 8.87 -6.27 -8.15
N LEU A 177 9.28 -7.44 -7.64
CA LEU A 177 9.72 -7.65 -6.26
C LEU A 177 11.22 -7.92 -6.27
N LYS A 178 11.98 -7.12 -5.53
CA LYS A 178 13.43 -7.29 -5.36
C LYS A 178 13.82 -6.96 -3.93
N GLY A 179 14.15 -7.98 -3.15
CA GLY A 179 14.46 -7.79 -1.73
C GLY A 179 13.30 -7.12 -0.97
N LEU A 180 13.56 -5.98 -0.33
CA LEU A 180 12.55 -5.17 0.38
C LEU A 180 11.91 -4.09 -0.51
N LEU A 181 12.13 -4.15 -1.81
CA LEU A 181 11.59 -3.22 -2.78
C LEU A 181 10.45 -3.87 -3.58
N VAL A 182 9.29 -3.24 -3.55
CA VAL A 182 8.14 -3.54 -4.41
C VAL A 182 7.95 -2.38 -5.36
N LYS A 183 7.91 -2.62 -6.66
CA LYS A 183 7.52 -1.64 -7.67
C LYS A 183 6.35 -2.16 -8.48
N ALA A 184 5.33 -1.35 -8.63
CA ALA A 184 4.28 -1.57 -9.61
C ALA A 184 4.36 -0.48 -10.70
N TYR A 185 3.99 -0.84 -11.91
CA TYR A 185 4.10 0.00 -13.08
C TYR A 185 2.73 0.19 -13.74
N TYR A 186 2.54 1.31 -14.38
CA TYR A 186 1.46 1.50 -15.34
C TYR A 186 1.76 0.73 -16.63
N GLU A 187 0.74 0.50 -17.44
CA GLU A 187 0.89 -0.17 -18.74
C GLU A 187 1.80 0.59 -19.71
N ASN A 188 2.01 1.91 -19.51
CA ASN A 188 2.98 2.72 -20.25
C ASN A 188 4.43 2.60 -19.74
N GLY A 189 4.69 1.68 -18.78
CA GLY A 189 6.01 1.40 -18.21
C GLY A 189 6.47 2.37 -17.13
N LYS A 190 5.73 3.45 -16.84
CA LYS A 190 6.07 4.37 -15.75
C LYS A 190 5.73 3.76 -14.39
N THR A 191 6.53 4.08 -13.38
CA THR A 191 6.26 3.64 -12.00
C THR A 191 4.91 4.19 -11.52
N MET A 192 4.09 3.33 -10.97
CA MET A 192 2.81 3.64 -10.34
C MET A 192 2.93 3.68 -8.82
N LEU A 193 3.61 2.68 -8.26
CA LEU A 193 3.80 2.51 -6.83
C LEU A 193 5.22 2.01 -6.57
N GLN A 194 5.86 2.55 -5.54
CA GLN A 194 7.10 2.04 -4.99
C GLN A 194 6.98 1.93 -3.49
N ILE A 195 7.30 0.77 -2.94
CA ILE A 195 7.38 0.53 -1.50
C ILE A 195 8.80 0.06 -1.21
N SER A 196 9.48 0.76 -0.33
CA SER A 196 10.84 0.42 0.10
C SER A 196 10.84 0.23 1.61
N GLY A 197 11.22 -0.95 2.06
CA GLY A 197 11.45 -1.24 3.48
C GLY A 197 12.94 -1.16 3.84
N ASN A 198 13.22 -0.81 5.10
CA ASN A 198 14.56 -0.83 5.66
C ASN A 198 14.64 -1.80 6.85
N LEU A 199 15.86 -2.20 7.20
CA LEU A 199 16.12 -3.13 8.31
C LEU A 199 15.74 -2.56 9.68
N ASP A 200 15.68 -1.23 9.83
CA ASP A 200 15.21 -0.52 11.01
C ASP A 200 13.68 -0.49 11.13
N ARG A 201 12.97 -1.14 10.18
CA ARG A 201 11.52 -1.17 10.03
C ARG A 201 10.89 0.15 9.62
N SER A 202 11.65 1.04 9.04
CA SER A 202 11.07 2.16 8.32
C SER A 202 10.56 1.71 6.95
N VAL A 203 9.47 2.33 6.49
CA VAL A 203 8.87 2.07 5.18
C VAL A 203 8.68 3.41 4.48
N LEU A 204 9.11 3.49 3.22
CA LEU A 204 8.85 4.60 2.33
C LEU A 204 7.91 4.13 1.21
N ILE A 205 6.78 4.80 1.08
CA ILE A 205 5.78 4.55 0.03
C ILE A 205 5.76 5.76 -0.88
N LYS A 206 5.88 5.53 -2.18
CA LYS A 206 5.71 6.56 -3.21
C LYS A 206 4.68 6.09 -4.22
N MET A 207 3.72 6.94 -4.52
CA MET A 207 2.77 6.74 -5.61
C MET A 207 2.93 7.85 -6.63
N TYR A 208 2.70 7.52 -7.89
CA TYR A 208 2.90 8.42 -8.99
C TYR A 208 1.64 8.47 -9.86
N TYR A 209 1.39 9.61 -10.48
CA TYR A 209 0.43 9.75 -11.56
C TYR A 209 0.91 9.03 -12.83
N GLU A 210 0.01 8.73 -13.73
CA GLU A 210 0.34 8.08 -15.03
C GLU A 210 1.25 8.96 -15.91
N ASN A 211 1.31 10.28 -15.67
CA ASN A 211 2.28 11.17 -16.29
C ASN A 211 3.71 11.06 -15.70
N GLY A 212 3.86 10.33 -14.57
CA GLY A 212 5.12 10.10 -13.87
C GLY A 212 5.42 11.08 -12.74
N ASN A 213 4.59 12.11 -12.51
CA ASN A 213 4.75 13.03 -11.39
C ASN A 213 4.38 12.33 -10.07
N LEU A 214 5.09 12.69 -9.00
CA LEU A 214 4.83 12.18 -7.66
C LEU A 214 3.43 12.62 -7.22
N MET A 215 2.63 11.69 -6.73
CA MET A 215 1.28 11.89 -6.21
C MET A 215 1.26 11.86 -4.69
N LEU A 216 1.95 10.89 -4.11
CA LEU A 216 2.03 10.68 -2.67
C LEU A 216 3.42 10.19 -2.28
N GLU A 217 3.94 10.76 -1.20
CA GLU A 217 5.09 10.23 -0.48
C GLU A 217 4.70 10.05 0.98
N GLU A 218 4.83 8.83 1.48
CA GLU A 218 4.58 8.52 2.87
C GLU A 218 5.76 7.78 3.48
N SER A 219 6.29 8.34 4.56
CA SER A 219 7.32 7.71 5.37
C SER A 219 6.70 7.24 6.69
N ARG A 220 6.96 6.00 7.06
CA ARG A 220 6.50 5.39 8.30
C ARG A 220 7.69 4.91 9.11
N THR A 221 7.78 5.37 10.35
CA THR A 221 8.82 4.95 11.28
C THR A 221 8.22 4.54 12.61
N LYS A 222 8.81 3.55 13.25
CA LYS A 222 8.32 3.06 14.55
C LYS A 222 8.50 4.10 15.66
N SER A 223 9.52 4.93 15.58
CA SER A 223 9.92 5.87 16.64
C SER A 223 9.27 7.25 16.51
N GLN A 224 9.04 7.71 15.28
CA GLN A 224 8.62 9.10 15.01
C GLN A 224 7.18 9.22 14.50
N GLY A 225 6.51 8.09 14.19
CA GLY A 225 5.20 8.08 13.54
C GLY A 225 5.34 8.19 12.01
N ASN A 226 4.34 8.78 11.36
CA ASN A 226 4.24 8.84 9.91
C ASN A 226 4.33 10.28 9.41
N SER A 227 4.90 10.48 8.24
CA SER A 227 4.77 11.72 7.47
C SER A 227 4.16 11.43 6.12
N ARG A 228 3.25 12.27 5.66
CA ARG A 228 2.56 12.11 4.37
C ARG A 228 2.56 13.43 3.63
N LYS A 229 2.99 13.40 2.37
CA LYS A 229 2.88 14.51 1.43
C LYS A 229 2.05 14.09 0.24
N ILE A 230 1.12 14.95 -0.17
CA ILE A 230 0.27 14.73 -1.32
C ILE A 230 0.45 15.88 -2.30
N TYR A 231 0.59 15.54 -3.57
CA TYR A 231 0.85 16.47 -4.65
C TYR A 231 -0.26 16.37 -5.69
N ASP A 232 -0.55 17.46 -6.37
CA ASP A 232 -1.41 17.44 -7.56
C ASP A 232 -0.66 16.90 -8.80
N LYS A 233 -1.39 16.73 -9.89
CA LYS A 233 -0.85 16.17 -11.14
C LYS A 233 0.22 17.06 -11.80
N SER A 234 0.30 18.34 -11.43
CA SER A 234 1.36 19.27 -11.86
C SER A 234 2.63 19.17 -11.02
N GLY A 235 2.58 18.48 -9.87
CA GLY A 235 3.65 18.37 -8.89
C GLY A 235 3.59 19.40 -7.78
N LYS A 236 2.52 20.20 -7.69
CA LYS A 236 2.32 21.16 -6.60
C LYS A 236 1.95 20.42 -5.30
N LEU A 237 2.63 20.76 -4.21
CA LEU A 237 2.30 20.22 -2.88
C LEU A 237 0.91 20.73 -2.45
N MET A 238 0.01 19.79 -2.18
CA MET A 238 -1.35 20.05 -1.71
C MET A 238 -1.48 19.84 -0.21
N GLU A 239 -0.70 18.90 0.35
CA GLU A 239 -0.79 18.53 1.75
C GLU A 239 0.53 18.03 2.30
N ASP A 240 0.90 18.49 3.52
CA ASP A 240 2.03 18.00 4.32
C ASP A 240 1.53 17.71 5.74
N ILE A 241 1.47 16.43 6.09
CA ILE A 241 0.90 15.93 7.35
C ILE A 241 1.95 15.14 8.10
N LYS A 242 2.02 15.36 9.40
CA LYS A 242 2.66 14.45 10.33
C LYS A 242 1.61 13.78 11.21
N ILE A 243 1.75 12.47 11.38
CA ILE A 243 0.91 11.69 12.28
C ILE A 243 1.84 11.10 13.33
N SER A 244 1.67 11.51 14.58
CA SER A 244 2.47 10.98 15.69
C SER A 244 2.25 9.47 15.84
N LYS A 245 3.15 8.80 16.58
CA LYS A 245 2.97 7.38 16.94
C LYS A 245 1.66 7.08 17.67
N ASP A 246 1.09 8.09 18.33
CA ASP A 246 -0.17 8.00 19.08
C ASP A 246 -1.40 8.41 18.24
N GLY A 247 -1.21 8.65 16.94
CA GLY A 247 -2.26 8.94 15.97
C GLY A 247 -2.69 10.41 15.88
N TYR A 248 -2.00 11.32 16.58
CA TYR A 248 -2.30 12.75 16.51
C TYR A 248 -1.81 13.36 15.20
N VAL A 249 -2.65 14.18 14.59
CA VAL A 249 -2.39 14.83 13.31
C VAL A 249 -1.82 16.23 13.52
N GLU A 250 -0.66 16.49 12.93
CA GLU A 250 -0.06 17.81 12.81
C GLU A 250 -0.02 18.19 11.32
N LYS A 251 -0.66 19.29 10.96
CA LYS A 251 -0.62 19.84 9.59
C LYS A 251 0.37 21.02 9.55
N LYS A 252 1.17 21.07 8.51
CA LYS A 252 2.04 22.19 8.20
C LYS A 252 1.42 23.15 7.19
#